data_eb3abd794dbe9a2f259796f9c142b5da
#
_entry.id   eb3abd794dbe9a2f259796f9c142b5da
#
_cell.length_a   1.000
_cell.length_b   1.000
_cell.length_c   1.000
_cell.angle_alpha   90.00
_cell.angle_beta   90.00
_cell.angle_gamma   90.00
#
_symmetry.space_group_name_H-M   'P 1'
#
loop_
_entity.id
_entity.type
_entity.pdbx_description
1 polymer ?
#
loop_
_entity_poly.entity_id
_entity_poly.type
_entity_poly.pdbx_seq_one_letter_code
_entity_poly.pdbx_strand_id
1 'polypeptide(L)'
;MSVYTTVDPAQLAVWFEPLAVGIPGELSGIAAGMQNSNFFVTAGGRRWVLTIFEHLAPRQLDFYLALKDHLAARGVPCPHPQASGDGRLWRLLAGKPAALFNCLPGTCIEVPTPAHCRTLGEMLARLHAAGADFPSPLPNPCGAGWRERTGRRLAPVLSADERSRLLAELDFQAQQDYSHLPRGIIHADLFRDNVLWLDDGQLSGVLDFYFAGEDCLLFDLAVAANDWCAAPDHLTALLAGYRAVRPPTPAEEVAWPALRRAAALRFWLLRLEVRHHPRPGAVVTIKDPEHFGRLLQRLCLAPDGLPR
;
A
#
# COMPACT_ATOMS: atom_id res chain seq x y z
N MET A 1 9.17 10.47 -15.98
CA MET A 1 7.96 11.22 -15.62
C MET A 1 6.78 10.28 -15.79
N SER A 2 6.02 10.03 -14.72
CA SER A 2 4.86 9.11 -14.76
C SER A 2 3.56 9.88 -15.06
N VAL A 3 3.60 10.74 -16.09
CA VAL A 3 2.41 11.41 -16.60
C VAL A 3 2.06 10.76 -17.93
N TYR A 4 1.00 9.97 -17.94
CA TYR A 4 0.53 9.25 -19.12
C TYR A 4 -0.59 10.01 -19.85
N THR A 5 -1.35 10.85 -19.12
CA THR A 5 -2.49 11.60 -19.64
C THR A 5 -2.20 13.10 -19.54
N THR A 6 -2.25 13.80 -20.69
CA THR A 6 -2.22 15.26 -20.74
C THR A 6 -3.62 15.81 -20.47
N VAL A 7 -3.70 16.95 -19.78
CA VAL A 7 -4.96 17.60 -19.42
C VAL A 7 -4.99 18.98 -20.06
N ASP A 8 -6.06 19.27 -20.78
CA ASP A 8 -6.32 20.59 -21.34
C ASP A 8 -6.76 21.55 -20.21
N PRO A 9 -6.19 22.79 -20.13
CA PRO A 9 -6.52 23.75 -19.08
C PRO A 9 -8.03 24.13 -19.03
N ALA A 10 -8.71 24.22 -20.19
CA ALA A 10 -10.14 24.53 -20.20
C ALA A 10 -10.98 23.38 -19.66
N GLN A 11 -10.63 22.13 -20.00
CA GLN A 11 -11.25 20.94 -19.41
C GLN A 11 -11.02 20.86 -17.90
N LEU A 12 -9.81 21.21 -17.44
CA LEU A 12 -9.48 21.24 -16.02
C LEU A 12 -10.35 22.25 -15.28
N ALA A 13 -10.51 23.46 -15.79
CA ALA A 13 -11.33 24.51 -15.17
C ALA A 13 -12.78 24.04 -14.98
N VAL A 14 -13.40 23.48 -16.02
CA VAL A 14 -14.77 22.92 -15.95
C VAL A 14 -14.86 21.75 -14.98
N TRP A 15 -13.83 20.91 -14.93
CA TRP A 15 -13.80 19.75 -14.02
C TRP A 15 -13.72 20.18 -12.54
N PHE A 16 -13.10 21.33 -12.23
CA PHE A 16 -12.98 21.88 -10.88
C PHE A 16 -14.25 22.56 -10.37
N GLU A 17 -15.12 23.08 -11.25
CA GLU A 17 -16.32 23.83 -10.84
C GLU A 17 -17.17 23.13 -9.75
N PRO A 18 -17.54 21.83 -9.90
CA PRO A 18 -18.38 21.16 -8.92
C PRO A 18 -17.65 20.76 -7.63
N LEU A 19 -16.32 20.90 -7.55
CA LEU A 19 -15.55 20.60 -6.36
C LEU A 19 -15.55 21.76 -5.34
N ALA A 20 -15.93 22.97 -5.75
CA ALA A 20 -16.00 24.16 -4.92
C ALA A 20 -14.69 24.52 -4.16
N VAL A 21 -13.55 24.16 -4.71
CA VAL A 21 -12.23 24.42 -4.13
C VAL A 21 -11.52 25.63 -4.72
N GLY A 22 -12.16 26.34 -5.64
CA GLY A 22 -11.61 27.51 -6.35
C GLY A 22 -11.10 27.17 -7.75
N ILE A 23 -10.60 28.19 -8.45
CA ILE A 23 -10.07 28.08 -9.81
C ILE A 23 -8.71 27.37 -9.78
N PRO A 24 -8.50 26.32 -10.60
CA PRO A 24 -7.22 25.63 -10.65
C PRO A 24 -6.14 26.49 -11.30
N GLY A 25 -4.94 26.47 -10.73
CA GLY A 25 -3.73 26.99 -11.34
C GLY A 25 -3.08 25.98 -12.29
N GLU A 26 -1.82 26.21 -12.61
CA GLU A 26 -1.03 25.31 -13.47
C GLU A 26 -0.83 23.93 -12.82
N LEU A 27 -0.90 22.89 -13.66
CA LEU A 27 -0.58 21.53 -13.28
C LEU A 27 0.94 21.31 -13.31
N SER A 28 1.47 20.76 -12.22
CA SER A 28 2.85 20.30 -12.13
C SER A 28 2.89 18.79 -11.95
N GLY A 29 3.43 18.05 -12.92
CA GLY A 29 3.51 16.60 -12.88
C GLY A 29 4.33 16.08 -11.71
N ILE A 30 3.84 15.04 -11.02
CA ILE A 30 4.55 14.35 -9.96
C ILE A 30 5.29 13.16 -10.57
N ALA A 31 6.63 13.14 -10.44
CA ALA A 31 7.45 12.06 -10.99
C ALA A 31 7.32 10.74 -10.22
N ALA A 32 6.86 10.78 -8.98
CA ALA A 32 6.62 9.62 -8.14
C ALA A 32 5.27 8.96 -8.48
N GLY A 33 5.23 7.62 -8.45
CA GLY A 33 4.06 6.83 -8.78
C GLY A 33 4.15 6.19 -10.18
N MET A 34 3.88 4.87 -10.26
CA MET A 34 4.10 4.08 -11.48
C MET A 34 2.80 3.69 -12.20
N GLN A 35 1.63 3.95 -11.61
CA GLN A 35 0.37 3.39 -12.11
C GLN A 35 -0.65 4.44 -12.53
N ASN A 36 -0.53 5.68 -12.07
CA ASN A 36 -1.47 6.76 -12.32
C ASN A 36 -0.75 8.04 -12.74
N SER A 37 -1.43 8.94 -13.45
CA SER A 37 -0.94 10.29 -13.70
C SER A 37 -1.27 11.17 -12.50
N ASN A 38 -0.25 11.66 -11.80
CA ASN A 38 -0.40 12.52 -10.63
C ASN A 38 0.14 13.93 -10.91
N PHE A 39 -0.60 14.93 -10.43
CA PHE A 39 -0.24 16.33 -10.59
C PHE A 39 -0.43 17.09 -9.29
N PHE A 40 0.47 18.00 -8.97
CA PHE A 40 0.16 19.07 -8.05
C PHE A 40 -0.64 20.15 -8.75
N VAL A 41 -1.62 20.71 -8.07
CA VAL A 41 -2.41 21.85 -8.53
C VAL A 41 -2.74 22.76 -7.34
N THR A 42 -2.68 24.08 -7.55
CA THR A 42 -3.09 25.06 -6.53
C THR A 42 -4.49 25.54 -6.87
N ALA A 43 -5.41 25.48 -5.90
CA ALA A 43 -6.74 26.05 -6.01
C ALA A 43 -7.21 26.56 -4.64
N GLY A 44 -7.89 27.72 -4.61
CA GLY A 44 -8.36 28.34 -3.37
C GLY A 44 -7.25 28.63 -2.35
N GLY A 45 -6.02 28.94 -2.81
CA GLY A 45 -4.87 29.18 -1.93
C GLY A 45 -4.28 27.91 -1.28
N ARG A 46 -4.73 26.73 -1.67
CA ARG A 46 -4.24 25.43 -1.16
C ARG A 46 -3.63 24.60 -2.27
N ARG A 47 -2.68 23.72 -1.88
CA ARG A 47 -2.10 22.72 -2.77
C ARG A 47 -2.89 21.42 -2.69
N TRP A 48 -3.20 20.87 -3.85
CA TRP A 48 -3.95 19.64 -4.03
C TRP A 48 -3.14 18.64 -4.86
N VAL A 49 -3.53 17.37 -4.80
CA VAL A 49 -3.04 16.33 -5.70
C VAL A 49 -4.22 15.86 -6.57
N LEU A 50 -4.10 16.08 -7.87
CA LEU A 50 -5.00 15.52 -8.89
C LEU A 50 -4.43 14.19 -9.36
N THR A 51 -5.21 13.12 -9.21
CA THR A 51 -4.85 11.79 -9.70
C THR A 51 -5.78 11.38 -10.82
N ILE A 52 -5.23 11.01 -11.98
CA ILE A 52 -5.97 10.38 -13.08
C ILE A 52 -5.64 8.89 -13.07
N PHE A 53 -6.68 8.07 -12.95
CA PHE A 53 -6.55 6.63 -12.84
C PHE A 53 -6.49 5.98 -14.22
N GLU A 54 -5.34 5.36 -14.52
CA GLU A 54 -5.08 4.84 -15.86
C GLU A 54 -5.68 3.44 -16.08
N HIS A 55 -5.79 2.63 -14.99
CA HIS A 55 -6.08 1.20 -15.12
C HIS A 55 -7.11 0.64 -14.12
N LEU A 56 -7.56 1.42 -13.14
CA LEU A 56 -8.52 0.93 -12.14
C LEU A 56 -9.93 0.82 -12.72
N ALA A 57 -10.57 -0.31 -12.48
CA ALA A 57 -12.00 -0.46 -12.78
C ALA A 57 -12.84 0.41 -11.84
N PRO A 58 -14.00 0.95 -12.29
CA PRO A 58 -14.86 1.83 -11.47
C PRO A 58 -15.16 1.27 -10.07
N ARG A 59 -15.52 -0.01 -9.96
CA ARG A 59 -15.82 -0.65 -8.66
C ARG A 59 -14.63 -0.67 -7.70
N GLN A 60 -13.41 -0.85 -8.21
CA GLN A 60 -12.20 -0.80 -7.39
C GLN A 60 -11.93 0.65 -6.95
N LEU A 61 -12.14 1.61 -7.86
CA LEU A 61 -11.96 3.02 -7.56
C LEU A 61 -12.94 3.49 -6.49
N ASP A 62 -14.23 3.15 -6.61
CA ASP A 62 -15.25 3.44 -5.59
C ASP A 62 -14.81 2.91 -4.21
N PHE A 63 -14.31 1.67 -4.15
CA PHE A 63 -13.80 1.08 -2.91
C PHE A 63 -12.63 1.87 -2.33
N TYR A 64 -11.58 2.14 -3.12
CA TYR A 64 -10.37 2.80 -2.59
C TYR A 64 -10.63 4.25 -2.17
N LEU A 65 -11.50 4.97 -2.87
CA LEU A 65 -11.86 6.34 -2.50
C LEU A 65 -12.75 6.38 -1.26
N ALA A 66 -13.76 5.53 -1.19
CA ALA A 66 -14.61 5.41 0.00
C ALA A 66 -13.81 4.97 1.23
N LEU A 67 -12.85 4.05 1.06
CA LEU A 67 -11.95 3.64 2.15
C LEU A 67 -11.09 4.79 2.65
N LYS A 68 -10.46 5.56 1.77
CA LYS A 68 -9.65 6.72 2.16
C LYS A 68 -10.48 7.79 2.85
N ASP A 69 -11.68 8.08 2.36
CA ASP A 69 -12.64 8.99 2.99
C ASP A 69 -13.00 8.53 4.42
N HIS A 70 -13.36 7.27 4.56
CA HIS A 70 -13.69 6.63 5.84
C HIS A 70 -12.53 6.69 6.85
N LEU A 71 -11.31 6.35 6.43
CA LEU A 71 -10.12 6.33 7.29
C LEU A 71 -9.73 7.75 7.70
N ALA A 72 -9.75 8.71 6.76
CA ALA A 72 -9.44 10.12 7.05
C ALA A 72 -10.44 10.71 8.05
N ALA A 73 -11.73 10.42 7.92
CA ALA A 73 -12.77 10.85 8.87
C ALA A 73 -12.56 10.28 10.28
N ARG A 74 -11.77 9.19 10.43
CA ARG A 74 -11.41 8.55 11.71
C ARG A 74 -10.00 8.91 12.20
N GLY A 75 -9.38 9.95 11.59
CA GLY A 75 -8.10 10.48 12.02
C GLY A 75 -6.87 9.73 11.52
N VAL A 76 -7.00 8.82 10.55
CA VAL A 76 -5.85 8.27 9.83
C VAL A 76 -5.32 9.35 8.86
N PRO A 77 -4.04 9.75 8.94
CA PRO A 77 -3.48 10.76 8.08
C PRO A 77 -3.25 10.19 6.67
N CYS A 78 -4.29 10.18 5.84
CA CYS A 78 -4.20 9.70 4.46
C CYS A 78 -4.79 10.74 3.48
N PRO A 79 -4.44 10.68 2.18
CA PRO A 79 -5.01 11.57 1.19
C PRO A 79 -6.54 11.42 1.15
N HIS A 80 -7.24 12.49 1.55
CA HIS A 80 -8.70 12.56 1.60
C HIS A 80 -9.25 13.02 0.24
N PRO A 81 -10.15 12.25 -0.42
CA PRO A 81 -10.72 12.67 -1.69
C PRO A 81 -11.72 13.83 -1.48
N GLN A 82 -11.61 14.86 -2.30
CA GLN A 82 -12.56 15.99 -2.32
C GLN A 82 -13.84 15.58 -3.02
N ALA A 83 -14.93 15.52 -2.30
CA ALA A 83 -16.24 15.27 -2.88
C ALA A 83 -16.73 16.46 -3.74
N SER A 84 -17.36 16.18 -4.87
CA SER A 84 -18.11 17.18 -5.63
C SER A 84 -19.46 17.49 -4.98
N GLY A 85 -20.13 18.58 -5.40
CA GLY A 85 -21.42 19.01 -4.83
C GLY A 85 -22.55 17.98 -4.91
N ASP A 86 -22.43 16.97 -5.78
CA ASP A 86 -23.32 15.80 -5.88
C ASP A 86 -22.86 14.59 -5.04
N GLY A 87 -21.81 14.75 -4.21
CA GLY A 87 -21.27 13.74 -3.31
C GLY A 87 -20.32 12.72 -3.97
N ARG A 88 -20.02 12.85 -5.26
CA ARG A 88 -19.10 11.93 -5.94
C ARG A 88 -17.65 12.21 -5.57
N LEU A 89 -16.87 11.15 -5.34
CA LEU A 89 -15.45 11.23 -5.02
C LEU A 89 -14.52 11.22 -6.25
N TRP A 90 -15.07 10.92 -7.44
CA TRP A 90 -14.34 10.95 -8.69
C TRP A 90 -15.25 11.35 -9.86
N ARG A 91 -14.65 11.87 -10.93
CA ARG A 91 -15.34 12.28 -12.18
C ARG A 91 -14.41 12.01 -13.36
N LEU A 92 -14.95 11.98 -14.57
CA LEU A 92 -14.13 11.83 -15.77
C LEU A 92 -13.39 13.14 -16.10
N LEU A 93 -12.08 13.04 -16.34
CA LEU A 93 -11.22 14.09 -16.87
C LEU A 93 -10.37 13.49 -18.00
N ALA A 94 -10.37 14.12 -19.15
CA ALA A 94 -9.73 13.59 -20.37
C ALA A 94 -10.15 12.14 -20.71
N GLY A 95 -11.43 11.81 -20.46
CA GLY A 95 -12.01 10.47 -20.72
C GLY A 95 -11.65 9.40 -19.68
N LYS A 96 -10.92 9.72 -18.61
CA LYS A 96 -10.49 8.78 -17.56
C LYS A 96 -11.03 9.20 -16.19
N PRO A 97 -11.23 8.26 -15.25
CA PRO A 97 -11.57 8.59 -13.88
C PRO A 97 -10.48 9.45 -13.25
N ALA A 98 -10.86 10.49 -12.54
CA ALA A 98 -9.95 11.38 -11.82
C ALA A 98 -10.55 11.79 -10.47
N ALA A 99 -9.69 11.96 -9.46
CA ALA A 99 -10.06 12.45 -8.15
C ALA A 99 -9.06 13.50 -7.66
N LEU A 100 -9.54 14.43 -6.84
CA LEU A 100 -8.75 15.46 -6.20
C LEU A 100 -8.55 15.11 -4.74
N PHE A 101 -7.31 15.22 -4.25
CA PHE A 101 -6.96 14.93 -2.86
C PHE A 101 -6.28 16.12 -2.21
N ASN A 102 -6.44 16.27 -0.89
CA ASN A 102 -5.58 17.17 -0.13
C ASN A 102 -4.11 16.74 -0.27
N CYS A 103 -3.22 17.71 -0.38
CA CYS A 103 -1.78 17.48 -0.37
C CYS A 103 -1.32 17.38 1.10
N LEU A 104 -0.77 16.22 1.47
CA LEU A 104 -0.20 15.99 2.80
C LEU A 104 1.23 16.55 2.85
N PRO A 105 1.65 17.18 3.95
CA PRO A 105 3.01 17.65 4.13
C PRO A 105 3.97 16.51 4.48
N GLY A 106 5.27 16.73 4.29
CA GLY A 106 6.33 15.79 4.69
C GLY A 106 7.01 15.11 3.52
N THR A 107 7.97 14.27 3.86
CA THR A 107 8.81 13.50 2.92
C THR A 107 8.95 12.06 3.38
N CYS A 108 9.22 11.15 2.44
CA CYS A 108 9.57 9.77 2.76
C CYS A 108 10.98 9.69 3.36
N ILE A 109 11.23 8.69 4.21
CA ILE A 109 12.55 8.42 4.78
C ILE A 109 13.16 7.16 4.18
N GLU A 110 14.47 7.22 3.87
CA GLU A 110 15.18 6.06 3.33
C GLU A 110 15.69 5.13 4.44
N VAL A 111 16.18 5.72 5.54
CA VAL A 111 16.77 5.00 6.68
C VAL A 111 15.91 5.25 7.92
N PRO A 112 15.05 4.31 8.29
CA PRO A 112 14.22 4.45 9.48
C PRO A 112 15.08 4.29 10.75
N THR A 113 14.59 4.89 11.84
CA THR A 113 15.09 4.67 13.20
C THR A 113 14.11 3.79 13.98
N PRO A 114 14.49 3.21 15.14
CA PRO A 114 13.56 2.53 16.02
C PRO A 114 12.34 3.40 16.42
N ALA A 115 12.53 4.72 16.58
CA ALA A 115 11.43 5.65 16.89
C ALA A 115 10.43 5.71 15.73
N HIS A 116 10.89 5.80 14.47
CA HIS A 116 10.03 5.75 13.30
C HIS A 116 9.27 4.42 13.24
N CYS A 117 9.93 3.30 13.48
CA CYS A 117 9.29 1.97 13.49
C CYS A 117 8.20 1.88 14.57
N ARG A 118 8.44 2.43 15.77
CA ARG A 118 7.44 2.47 16.84
C ARG A 118 6.21 3.27 16.43
N THR A 119 6.40 4.48 15.94
CA THR A 119 5.30 5.35 15.47
C THR A 119 4.51 4.71 14.33
N LEU A 120 5.21 4.04 13.39
CA LEU A 120 4.57 3.28 12.31
C LEU A 120 3.70 2.14 12.86
N GLY A 121 4.19 1.39 13.84
CA GLY A 121 3.43 0.32 14.49
C GLY A 121 2.14 0.83 15.14
N GLU A 122 2.22 1.93 15.88
CA GLU A 122 1.05 2.60 16.47
C GLU A 122 0.07 3.06 15.39
N MET A 123 0.57 3.69 14.30
CA MET A 123 -0.27 4.15 13.19
C MET A 123 -0.97 2.99 12.50
N LEU A 124 -0.27 1.89 12.23
CA LEU A 124 -0.86 0.72 11.58
C LEU A 124 -1.97 0.10 12.43
N ALA A 125 -1.78 -0.01 13.74
CA ALA A 125 -2.82 -0.51 14.64
C ALA A 125 -4.04 0.43 14.70
N ARG A 126 -3.84 1.76 14.65
CA ARG A 126 -4.93 2.74 14.53
C ARG A 126 -5.67 2.64 13.19
N LEU A 127 -4.95 2.42 12.09
CA LEU A 127 -5.54 2.18 10.77
C LEU A 127 -6.45 0.96 10.80
N HIS A 128 -5.99 -0.15 11.39
CA HIS A 128 -6.79 -1.36 11.55
C HIS A 128 -8.05 -1.11 12.40
N ALA A 129 -7.92 -0.37 13.49
CA ALA A 129 -9.06 0.00 14.33
C ALA A 129 -10.06 0.91 13.58
N ALA A 130 -9.54 1.89 12.85
CA ALA A 130 -10.37 2.81 12.04
C ALA A 130 -11.08 2.12 10.88
N GLY A 131 -10.50 1.05 10.34
CA GLY A 131 -11.08 0.24 9.26
C GLY A 131 -12.05 -0.86 9.71
N ALA A 132 -12.20 -1.08 11.03
CA ALA A 132 -12.95 -2.22 11.56
C ALA A 132 -14.45 -2.22 11.22
N ASP A 133 -15.06 -1.03 11.08
CA ASP A 133 -16.47 -0.83 10.72
C ASP A 133 -16.67 -0.35 9.27
N PHE A 134 -15.67 -0.50 8.41
CA PHE A 134 -15.82 -0.15 6.99
C PHE A 134 -16.85 -1.08 6.32
N PRO A 135 -17.93 -0.53 5.70
CA PRO A 135 -19.13 -1.32 5.41
C PRO A 135 -19.03 -2.26 4.20
N SER A 136 -18.05 -2.07 3.33
CA SER A 136 -18.00 -2.79 2.05
C SER A 136 -16.57 -3.18 1.65
N PRO A 137 -15.89 -4.03 2.45
CA PRO A 137 -14.52 -4.42 2.15
C PRO A 137 -14.44 -5.25 0.86
N LEU A 138 -13.39 -5.02 0.08
CA LEU A 138 -12.97 -5.93 -0.98
C LEU A 138 -11.84 -6.82 -0.43
N PRO A 139 -11.72 -8.06 -0.90
CA PRO A 139 -10.61 -8.93 -0.49
C PRO A 139 -9.27 -8.34 -0.91
N ASN A 140 -8.22 -8.63 -0.16
CA ASN A 140 -6.84 -8.29 -0.54
C ASN A 140 -6.54 -8.79 -1.96
N PRO A 141 -6.22 -7.90 -2.92
CA PRO A 141 -5.99 -8.28 -4.32
C PRO A 141 -4.80 -9.23 -4.50
N CYS A 142 -3.84 -9.21 -3.55
CA CYS A 142 -2.66 -10.09 -3.52
C CYS A 142 -2.72 -11.11 -2.37
N GLY A 143 -3.92 -11.50 -1.94
CA GLY A 143 -4.16 -12.50 -0.91
C GLY A 143 -3.67 -13.92 -1.28
N ALA A 144 -3.91 -14.91 -0.43
CA ALA A 144 -3.39 -16.27 -0.57
C ALA A 144 -3.67 -16.89 -1.94
N GLY A 145 -4.89 -16.78 -2.46
CA GLY A 145 -5.26 -17.33 -3.76
C GLY A 145 -4.53 -16.64 -4.93
N TRP A 146 -4.22 -15.35 -4.84
CA TRP A 146 -3.42 -14.66 -5.85
C TRP A 146 -1.97 -15.16 -5.80
N ARG A 147 -1.38 -15.30 -4.62
CA ARG A 147 0.00 -15.80 -4.44
C ARG A 147 0.16 -17.18 -5.04
N GLU A 148 -0.78 -18.09 -4.77
CA GLU A 148 -0.80 -19.45 -5.30
C GLU A 148 -0.88 -19.45 -6.85
N ARG A 149 -1.90 -18.80 -7.43
CA ARG A 149 -2.06 -18.77 -8.90
C ARG A 149 -0.89 -18.11 -9.61
N THR A 150 -0.40 -16.97 -9.09
CA THR A 150 0.71 -16.23 -9.69
C THR A 150 2.00 -17.02 -9.60
N GLY A 151 2.28 -17.64 -8.44
CA GLY A 151 3.47 -18.46 -8.25
C GLY A 151 3.50 -19.66 -9.19
N ARG A 152 2.41 -20.41 -9.30
CA ARG A 152 2.35 -21.55 -10.24
C ARG A 152 2.48 -21.12 -11.70
N ARG A 153 1.93 -19.98 -12.08
CA ARG A 153 2.06 -19.44 -13.45
C ARG A 153 3.49 -18.99 -13.77
N LEU A 154 4.21 -18.42 -12.79
CA LEU A 154 5.60 -18.00 -12.97
C LEU A 154 6.60 -19.15 -12.91
N ALA A 155 6.32 -20.23 -12.18
CA ALA A 155 7.25 -21.32 -11.96
C ALA A 155 7.92 -21.87 -13.25
N PRO A 156 7.22 -22.05 -14.40
CA PRO A 156 7.84 -22.57 -15.61
C PRO A 156 8.93 -21.67 -16.23
N VAL A 157 8.88 -20.36 -16.00
CA VAL A 157 9.79 -19.39 -16.63
C VAL A 157 10.97 -18.99 -15.72
N LEU A 158 11.00 -19.52 -14.49
CA LEU A 158 12.05 -19.27 -13.51
C LEU A 158 13.24 -20.22 -13.70
N SER A 159 14.41 -19.81 -13.20
CA SER A 159 15.55 -20.71 -13.06
C SER A 159 15.22 -21.91 -12.15
N ALA A 160 15.98 -23.00 -12.23
CA ALA A 160 15.72 -24.20 -11.44
C ALA A 160 15.73 -23.91 -9.93
N ASP A 161 16.64 -23.06 -9.46
CA ASP A 161 16.76 -22.68 -8.06
C ASP A 161 15.59 -21.78 -7.59
N GLU A 162 15.24 -20.73 -8.35
CA GLU A 162 14.09 -19.88 -8.05
C GLU A 162 12.79 -20.69 -8.02
N ARG A 163 12.61 -21.62 -8.99
CA ARG A 163 11.45 -22.48 -9.07
C ARG A 163 11.35 -23.41 -7.87
N SER A 164 12.45 -24.06 -7.50
CA SER A 164 12.46 -24.95 -6.34
C SER A 164 12.07 -24.21 -5.06
N ARG A 165 12.67 -23.03 -4.82
CA ARG A 165 12.34 -22.17 -3.66
C ARG A 165 10.87 -21.74 -3.69
N LEU A 166 10.36 -21.31 -4.84
CA LEU A 166 8.99 -20.87 -4.99
C LEU A 166 7.99 -21.99 -4.71
N LEU A 167 8.18 -23.16 -5.30
CA LEU A 167 7.25 -24.29 -5.11
C LEU A 167 7.27 -24.79 -3.67
N ALA A 168 8.43 -24.89 -3.04
CA ALA A 168 8.54 -25.26 -1.62
C ALA A 168 7.81 -24.26 -0.71
N GLU A 169 7.90 -22.93 -1.02
CA GLU A 169 7.18 -21.93 -0.25
C GLU A 169 5.66 -21.98 -0.48
N LEU A 170 5.21 -22.19 -1.72
CA LEU A 170 3.78 -22.36 -2.00
C LEU A 170 3.20 -23.58 -1.26
N ASP A 171 3.91 -24.70 -1.26
CA ASP A 171 3.50 -25.91 -0.55
C ASP A 171 3.46 -25.68 0.98
N PHE A 172 4.43 -24.93 1.54
CA PHE A 172 4.42 -24.54 2.94
C PHE A 172 3.20 -23.63 3.25
N GLN A 173 2.93 -22.62 2.43
CA GLN A 173 1.81 -21.69 2.63
C GLN A 173 0.45 -22.39 2.49
N ALA A 174 0.33 -23.39 1.61
CA ALA A 174 -0.89 -24.18 1.46
C ALA A 174 -1.27 -25.01 2.70
N GLN A 175 -0.30 -25.28 3.58
CA GLN A 175 -0.52 -26.00 4.84
C GLN A 175 -0.91 -25.08 6.00
N GLN A 176 -0.86 -23.75 5.80
CA GLN A 176 -1.20 -22.78 6.84
C GLN A 176 -2.71 -22.47 6.82
N ASP A 177 -3.35 -22.55 7.97
CA ASP A 177 -4.73 -22.07 8.15
C ASP A 177 -4.73 -20.73 8.89
N TYR A 178 -5.08 -19.69 8.16
CA TYR A 178 -5.23 -18.32 8.67
C TYR A 178 -6.70 -17.91 8.89
N SER A 179 -7.66 -18.83 8.72
CA SER A 179 -9.10 -18.52 8.77
C SER A 179 -9.57 -18.08 10.16
N HIS A 180 -8.86 -18.53 11.20
CA HIS A 180 -9.16 -18.23 12.60
C HIS A 180 -8.48 -16.95 13.12
N LEU A 181 -7.63 -16.30 12.31
CA LEU A 181 -6.95 -15.08 12.70
C LEU A 181 -7.86 -13.85 12.56
N PRO A 182 -7.67 -12.81 13.39
CA PRO A 182 -8.38 -11.55 13.25
C PRO A 182 -8.17 -10.93 11.87
N ARG A 183 -9.28 -10.54 11.25
CA ARG A 183 -9.32 -9.97 9.89
C ARG A 183 -9.93 -8.58 9.91
N GLY A 184 -9.60 -7.80 8.91
CA GLY A 184 -10.13 -6.46 8.70
C GLY A 184 -9.45 -5.78 7.52
N ILE A 185 -9.68 -4.48 7.40
CA ILE A 185 -9.01 -3.66 6.39
C ILE A 185 -7.51 -3.59 6.70
N ILE A 186 -6.71 -3.91 5.69
CA ILE A 186 -5.26 -3.76 5.69
C ILE A 186 -4.83 -2.81 4.56
N HIS A 187 -3.69 -2.15 4.73
CA HIS A 187 -3.04 -1.34 3.71
C HIS A 187 -2.37 -2.22 2.64
N ALA A 188 -1.73 -3.27 3.10
CA ALA A 188 -1.02 -4.29 2.34
C ALA A 188 0.20 -3.81 1.53
N ASP A 189 0.58 -2.53 1.60
CA ASP A 189 1.74 -1.96 0.89
C ASP A 189 2.43 -0.84 1.71
N LEU A 190 2.47 -0.98 3.04
CA LEU A 190 2.98 0.05 3.95
C LEU A 190 4.51 0.04 4.00
N PHE A 191 5.12 0.42 2.87
CA PHE A 191 6.55 0.58 2.70
C PHE A 191 7.00 2.01 3.04
N ARG A 192 8.30 2.21 3.17
CA ARG A 192 8.91 3.50 3.51
C ARG A 192 8.57 4.61 2.51
N ASP A 193 8.43 4.28 1.23
CA ASP A 193 8.03 5.19 0.15
C ASP A 193 6.54 5.55 0.16
N ASN A 194 5.74 4.90 1.02
CA ASN A 194 4.31 5.18 1.22
C ASN A 194 3.99 5.87 2.55
N VAL A 195 5.00 6.35 3.29
CA VAL A 195 4.81 7.06 4.57
C VAL A 195 5.55 8.38 4.58
N LEU A 196 4.82 9.45 4.88
CA LEU A 196 5.36 10.81 4.99
C LEU A 196 5.65 11.16 6.44
N TRP A 197 6.76 11.89 6.61
CA TRP A 197 7.24 12.37 7.91
C TRP A 197 7.54 13.86 7.83
N LEU A 198 7.24 14.59 8.89
CA LEU A 198 7.68 15.96 9.09
C LEU A 198 9.13 15.99 9.62
N ASP A 199 9.76 17.15 9.52
CA ASP A 199 11.14 17.36 9.97
C ASP A 199 11.32 17.13 11.49
N ASP A 200 10.25 17.24 12.27
CA ASP A 200 10.23 16.95 13.72
C ASP A 200 10.04 15.46 14.06
N GLY A 201 9.98 14.59 13.05
CA GLY A 201 9.82 13.15 13.20
C GLY A 201 8.37 12.67 13.40
N GLN A 202 7.37 13.55 13.25
CA GLN A 202 5.96 13.14 13.27
C GLN A 202 5.57 12.50 11.95
N LEU A 203 4.81 11.38 12.01
CA LEU A 203 4.18 10.78 10.84
C LEU A 203 3.02 11.67 10.37
N SER A 204 3.11 12.16 9.14
CA SER A 204 2.15 13.11 8.57
C SER A 204 1.27 12.53 7.47
N GLY A 205 1.61 11.35 6.93
CA GLY A 205 0.83 10.77 5.85
C GLY A 205 1.07 9.30 5.61
N VAL A 206 0.00 8.57 5.26
CA VAL A 206 0.02 7.20 4.72
C VAL A 206 -0.56 7.27 3.32
N LEU A 207 0.22 6.87 2.33
CA LEU A 207 -0.08 6.98 0.90
C LEU A 207 -0.39 5.61 0.29
N ASP A 208 -0.90 5.60 -0.93
CA ASP A 208 -1.01 4.45 -1.84
C ASP A 208 -1.81 3.25 -1.29
N PHE A 209 -3.12 3.45 -1.11
CA PHE A 209 -4.07 2.43 -0.67
C PHE A 209 -4.54 1.46 -1.78
N TYR A 210 -3.93 1.46 -2.97
CA TYR A 210 -4.46 0.69 -4.11
C TYR A 210 -4.17 -0.82 -4.05
N PHE A 211 -3.50 -1.28 -2.98
CA PHE A 211 -3.44 -2.69 -2.59
C PHE A 211 -4.27 -3.01 -1.33
N ALA A 212 -4.94 -2.01 -0.75
CA ALA A 212 -5.75 -2.21 0.44
C ALA A 212 -6.89 -3.18 0.19
N GLY A 213 -7.29 -3.87 1.24
CA GLY A 213 -8.40 -4.84 1.18
C GLY A 213 -8.56 -5.56 2.50
N GLU A 214 -9.47 -6.52 2.55
CA GLU A 214 -9.68 -7.35 3.73
C GLU A 214 -8.72 -8.55 3.74
N ASP A 215 -7.92 -8.68 4.80
CA ASP A 215 -7.09 -9.86 5.07
C ASP A 215 -6.78 -9.96 6.58
N CYS A 216 -5.91 -10.91 6.98
CA CYS A 216 -5.40 -11.00 8.34
C CYS A 216 -4.67 -9.70 8.71
N LEU A 217 -5.04 -9.08 9.84
CA LEU A 217 -4.43 -7.83 10.29
C LEU A 217 -2.90 -7.96 10.46
N LEU A 218 -2.44 -9.10 10.97
CA LEU A 218 -1.02 -9.34 11.20
C LEU A 218 -0.21 -9.51 9.91
N PHE A 219 -0.86 -9.84 8.77
CA PHE A 219 -0.21 -9.85 7.47
C PHE A 219 0.30 -8.43 7.08
N ASP A 220 -0.48 -7.40 7.40
CA ASP A 220 -0.08 -6.02 7.14
C ASP A 220 1.13 -5.58 7.97
N LEU A 221 1.14 -5.97 9.25
CA LEU A 221 2.30 -5.76 10.11
C LEU A 221 3.55 -6.51 9.59
N ALA A 222 3.37 -7.71 9.03
CA ALA A 222 4.44 -8.48 8.41
C ALA A 222 4.99 -7.80 7.14
N VAL A 223 4.13 -7.16 6.35
CA VAL A 223 4.54 -6.33 5.20
C VAL A 223 5.42 -5.18 5.66
N ALA A 224 4.98 -4.41 6.66
CA ALA A 224 5.74 -3.30 7.22
C ALA A 224 7.07 -3.80 7.81
N ALA A 225 7.07 -4.87 8.60
CA ALA A 225 8.28 -5.43 9.19
C ALA A 225 9.33 -5.84 8.15
N ASN A 226 8.90 -6.36 7.01
CA ASN A 226 9.79 -6.81 5.95
C ASN A 226 10.50 -5.68 5.19
N ASP A 227 9.97 -4.47 5.21
CA ASP A 227 10.59 -3.30 4.58
C ASP A 227 11.30 -2.40 5.59
N TRP A 228 10.69 -2.16 6.76
CA TRP A 228 11.17 -1.20 7.73
C TRP A 228 12.25 -1.74 8.68
N CYS A 229 12.25 -3.05 8.94
CA CYS A 229 13.08 -3.63 10.01
C CYS A 229 14.34 -4.27 9.45
N ALA A 230 15.36 -3.45 9.21
CA ALA A 230 16.70 -3.93 8.81
C ALA A 230 17.50 -4.52 10.00
N ALA A 231 17.15 -4.16 11.24
CA ALA A 231 17.82 -4.58 12.47
C ALA A 231 16.80 -5.06 13.53
N PRO A 232 17.22 -5.89 14.51
CA PRO A 232 16.33 -6.44 15.53
C PRO A 232 15.61 -5.39 16.39
N ASP A 233 16.28 -4.28 16.71
CA ASP A 233 15.70 -3.17 17.48
C ASP A 233 14.59 -2.43 16.73
N HIS A 234 14.65 -2.35 15.41
CA HIS A 234 13.58 -1.84 14.57
C HIS A 234 12.31 -2.72 14.68
N LEU A 235 12.49 -4.04 14.60
CA LEU A 235 11.38 -4.97 14.73
C LEU A 235 10.76 -4.89 16.13
N THR A 236 11.60 -4.87 17.17
CA THR A 236 11.14 -4.71 18.55
C THR A 236 10.33 -3.42 18.74
N ALA A 237 10.81 -2.30 18.18
CA ALA A 237 10.12 -1.02 18.27
C ALA A 237 8.79 -1.01 17.50
N LEU A 238 8.76 -1.54 16.27
CA LEU A 238 7.55 -1.67 15.46
C LEU A 238 6.47 -2.46 16.22
N LEU A 239 6.84 -3.60 16.76
CA LEU A 239 5.93 -4.46 17.51
C LEU A 239 5.47 -3.82 18.81
N ALA A 240 6.35 -3.13 19.52
CA ALA A 240 6.00 -2.38 20.74
C ALA A 240 4.96 -1.28 20.44
N GLY A 241 5.14 -0.53 19.34
CA GLY A 241 4.18 0.46 18.89
C GLY A 241 2.82 -0.15 18.54
N TYR A 242 2.81 -1.22 17.76
CA TYR A 242 1.57 -1.92 17.40
C TYR A 242 0.83 -2.47 18.62
N ARG A 243 1.54 -3.13 19.53
CA ARG A 243 0.99 -3.70 20.79
C ARG A 243 0.40 -2.65 21.73
N ALA A 244 0.93 -1.46 21.74
CA ALA A 244 0.42 -0.36 22.55
C ALA A 244 -1.03 0.02 22.22
N VAL A 245 -1.47 -0.24 20.99
CA VAL A 245 -2.82 0.06 20.49
C VAL A 245 -3.63 -1.22 20.32
N ARG A 246 -3.06 -2.26 19.73
CA ARG A 246 -3.68 -3.55 19.45
C ARG A 246 -2.72 -4.70 19.78
N PRO A 247 -2.84 -5.32 20.94
CA PRO A 247 -2.06 -6.52 21.27
C PRO A 247 -2.40 -7.67 20.30
N PRO A 248 -1.42 -8.35 19.69
CA PRO A 248 -1.67 -9.57 18.95
C PRO A 248 -2.26 -10.67 19.85
N THR A 249 -3.12 -11.50 19.28
CA THR A 249 -3.63 -12.69 19.97
C THR A 249 -2.58 -13.80 20.01
N PRO A 250 -2.66 -14.79 20.91
CA PRO A 250 -1.76 -15.93 20.92
C PRO A 250 -1.71 -16.69 19.57
N ALA A 251 -2.84 -16.77 18.85
CA ALA A 251 -2.90 -17.40 17.53
C ALA A 251 -2.11 -16.59 16.50
N GLU A 252 -2.17 -15.25 16.54
CA GLU A 252 -1.37 -14.38 15.69
C GLU A 252 0.13 -14.50 15.99
N GLU A 253 0.51 -14.65 17.26
CA GLU A 253 1.91 -14.85 17.63
C GLU A 253 2.48 -16.15 17.05
N VAL A 254 1.71 -17.23 17.07
CA VAL A 254 2.08 -18.51 16.44
C VAL A 254 2.18 -18.38 14.90
N ALA A 255 1.26 -17.65 14.28
CA ALA A 255 1.22 -17.48 12.82
C ALA A 255 2.27 -16.49 12.28
N TRP A 256 2.88 -15.65 13.13
CA TRP A 256 3.78 -14.58 12.74
C TRP A 256 4.89 -14.99 11.79
N PRO A 257 5.71 -16.05 12.04
CA PRO A 257 6.77 -16.43 11.12
C PRO A 257 6.26 -16.79 9.73
N ALA A 258 5.13 -17.48 9.65
CA ALA A 258 4.52 -17.89 8.39
C ALA A 258 3.93 -16.68 7.64
N LEU A 259 3.36 -15.70 8.34
CA LEU A 259 2.85 -14.46 7.73
C LEU A 259 3.97 -13.56 7.20
N ARG A 260 5.12 -13.48 7.88
CA ARG A 260 6.31 -12.79 7.35
C ARG A 260 6.80 -13.41 6.05
N ARG A 261 6.83 -14.75 5.96
CA ARG A 261 7.16 -15.47 4.74
C ARG A 261 6.13 -15.19 3.65
N ALA A 262 4.82 -15.23 3.97
CA ALA A 262 3.74 -14.90 3.03
C ALA A 262 3.86 -13.48 2.46
N ALA A 263 4.21 -12.50 3.30
CA ALA A 263 4.44 -11.12 2.88
C ALA A 263 5.68 -11.01 1.97
N ALA A 264 6.80 -11.67 2.30
CA ALA A 264 7.99 -11.70 1.45
C ALA A 264 7.70 -12.37 0.10
N LEU A 265 6.99 -13.51 0.11
CA LEU A 265 6.54 -14.21 -1.11
C LEU A 265 5.71 -13.29 -2.02
N ARG A 266 4.74 -12.55 -1.47
CA ARG A 266 3.92 -11.62 -2.25
C ARG A 266 4.77 -10.63 -3.04
N PHE A 267 5.73 -9.96 -2.40
CA PHE A 267 6.56 -8.96 -3.07
C PHE A 267 7.60 -9.58 -4.00
N TRP A 268 8.08 -10.77 -3.70
CA TRP A 268 8.90 -11.51 -4.64
C TRP A 268 8.12 -11.81 -5.94
N LEU A 269 6.91 -12.33 -5.80
CA LEU A 269 6.02 -12.60 -6.95
C LEU A 269 5.69 -11.35 -7.75
N LEU A 270 5.37 -10.21 -7.10
CA LEU A 270 5.11 -8.95 -7.81
C LEU A 270 6.31 -8.50 -8.65
N ARG A 271 7.52 -8.61 -8.11
CA ARG A 271 8.74 -8.22 -8.83
C ARG A 271 9.10 -9.21 -9.95
N LEU A 272 8.89 -10.51 -9.72
CA LEU A 272 9.03 -11.53 -10.75
C LEU A 272 8.02 -11.32 -11.90
N GLU A 273 6.79 -10.95 -11.58
CA GLU A 273 5.76 -10.62 -12.57
C GLU A 273 6.20 -9.47 -13.47
N VAL A 274 6.72 -8.38 -12.89
CA VAL A 274 7.24 -7.24 -13.65
C VAL A 274 8.45 -7.63 -14.49
N ARG A 275 9.35 -8.49 -13.97
CA ARG A 275 10.53 -8.97 -14.70
C ARG A 275 10.18 -9.81 -15.94
N HIS A 276 9.21 -10.71 -15.80
CA HIS A 276 8.87 -11.66 -16.87
C HIS A 276 7.72 -11.20 -17.77
N HIS A 277 6.86 -10.31 -17.27
CA HIS A 277 5.71 -9.77 -18.00
C HIS A 277 5.66 -8.23 -17.86
N PRO A 278 6.67 -7.51 -18.39
CA PRO A 278 6.68 -6.05 -18.33
C PRO A 278 5.48 -5.46 -19.08
N ARG A 279 4.80 -4.49 -18.48
CA ARG A 279 3.69 -3.80 -19.15
C ARG A 279 4.26 -2.89 -20.25
N PRO A 280 3.69 -2.89 -21.46
CA PRO A 280 4.09 -1.96 -22.52
C PRO A 280 3.90 -0.51 -22.06
N GLY A 281 4.89 0.37 -22.31
CA GLY A 281 4.82 1.79 -22.01
C GLY A 281 5.10 2.20 -20.56
N ALA A 282 5.24 1.26 -19.64
CA ALA A 282 5.64 1.58 -18.28
C ALA A 282 7.16 1.83 -18.23
N VAL A 283 7.59 3.04 -17.90
CA VAL A 283 8.96 3.31 -17.42
C VAL A 283 9.04 2.80 -15.99
N VAL A 284 9.14 1.47 -15.83
CA VAL A 284 9.24 0.85 -14.51
C VAL A 284 10.73 0.73 -14.18
N THR A 285 11.19 1.40 -13.13
CA THR A 285 12.44 1.02 -12.48
C THR A 285 12.25 -0.39 -11.92
N ILE A 286 12.84 -1.39 -12.59
CA ILE A 286 12.76 -2.79 -12.16
C ILE A 286 13.51 -2.89 -10.82
N LYS A 287 12.78 -2.87 -9.70
CA LYS A 287 13.34 -3.16 -8.37
C LYS A 287 13.83 -4.62 -8.39
N ASP A 288 15.03 -4.87 -7.86
CA ASP A 288 15.64 -6.23 -7.81
C ASP A 288 14.66 -7.27 -7.21
N PRO A 289 14.20 -8.26 -7.98
CA PRO A 289 13.31 -9.31 -7.45
C PRO A 289 13.98 -10.13 -6.34
N GLU A 290 15.28 -10.35 -6.44
CA GLU A 290 16.03 -11.18 -5.48
C GLU A 290 16.14 -10.56 -4.08
N HIS A 291 15.85 -9.26 -3.93
CA HIS A 291 15.76 -8.66 -2.58
C HIS A 291 14.76 -9.44 -1.69
N PHE A 292 13.54 -9.65 -2.18
CA PHE A 292 12.51 -10.41 -1.43
C PHE A 292 12.72 -11.93 -1.51
N GLY A 293 13.33 -12.45 -2.57
CA GLY A 293 13.75 -13.85 -2.65
C GLY A 293 14.78 -14.20 -1.56
N ARG A 294 15.78 -13.34 -1.37
CA ARG A 294 16.78 -13.50 -0.29
C ARG A 294 16.17 -13.29 1.11
N LEU A 295 15.25 -12.32 1.25
CA LEU A 295 14.52 -12.14 2.51
C LEU A 295 13.73 -13.39 2.87
N LEU A 296 12.96 -13.93 1.93
CA LEU A 296 12.20 -15.16 2.12
C LEU A 296 13.10 -16.32 2.53
N GLN A 297 14.25 -16.49 1.87
CA GLN A 297 15.21 -17.52 2.23
C GLN A 297 15.72 -17.37 3.66
N ARG A 298 16.06 -16.14 4.10
CA ARG A 298 16.47 -15.90 5.50
C ARG A 298 15.35 -16.26 6.49
N LEU A 299 14.11 -15.87 6.20
CA LEU A 299 12.95 -16.17 7.05
C LEU A 299 12.65 -17.68 7.12
N CYS A 300 12.98 -18.45 6.09
CA CYS A 300 12.88 -19.92 6.13
C CYS A 300 13.94 -20.57 7.03
N LEU A 301 15.17 -20.01 7.02
CA LEU A 301 16.31 -20.58 7.79
C LEU A 301 16.29 -20.18 9.28
N ALA A 302 15.85 -18.98 9.57
CA ALA A 302 15.77 -18.44 10.91
C ALA A 302 14.41 -17.73 11.09
N PRO A 303 13.35 -18.46 11.41
CA PRO A 303 12.04 -17.86 11.64
C PRO A 303 12.09 -17.02 12.91
N ASP A 304 12.01 -15.69 12.75
CA ASP A 304 11.88 -14.78 13.87
C ASP A 304 10.52 -14.96 14.53
N GLY A 305 10.52 -15.43 15.77
CA GLY A 305 9.33 -15.36 16.62
C GLY A 305 8.89 -13.91 16.82
N LEU A 306 7.63 -13.70 17.22
CA LEU A 306 7.21 -12.36 17.69
C LEU A 306 7.96 -12.09 19.00
N PRO A 307 8.92 -11.15 19.09
CA PRO A 307 9.60 -10.81 20.34
C PRO A 307 8.55 -10.42 21.39
N ARG A 308 8.70 -10.93 22.59
CA ARG A 308 7.78 -10.67 23.73
C ARG A 308 7.93 -9.24 24.26
#